data_fafd4be0f930a2c818b1c75e3a856a56
#
_entry.id   fafd4be0f930a2c818b1c75e3a856a56
#
_cell.length_a   1.000
_cell.length_b   1.000
_cell.length_c   1.000
_cell.angle_alpha   90.00
_cell.angle_beta   90.00
_cell.angle_gamma   90.00
#
_symmetry.space_group_name_H-M   'P 1'
#
loop_
_entity.id
_entity.type
_entity.pdbx_description
1 polymer ?
#
loop_
_entity_poly.entity_id
_entity_poly.type
_entity_poly.pdbx_seq_one_letter_code
_entity_poly.pdbx_strand_id
1 'polypeptide(L)'
;MNTTNMYRILFLLSLFMAPFCAFAAGNNPNESKVVTGSVLLDQKTPLDAKVLLAALKTDWKIRTDSANTGEKTIVFSAPGATIMIAYLDYPVAPAEIKAAAQISWLWTKAAAEASRHQAQAVISVIASNGKMLEAYKLFTKVAACVLEQRSASGVYMNNQYLLVPKGFYTAAAHNLLSNQTLPVYCWVYFGIQQEKGKSGGYTYGLHEFGAKEMEIANSTHQLQDVQAALYDAALYVIQNNAIITNGQTIPVQGEQKITVRLSKAVYLEGDTWKLEF
;
A
#
# COMPACT_ATOMS: atom_id res chain seq x y z
N MET A 1 -36.93 -29.23 19.15
CA MET A 1 -35.56 -29.59 19.54
C MET A 1 -34.62 -28.64 18.86
N ASN A 2 -34.28 -27.69 19.61
CA ASN A 2 -33.09 -26.84 19.81
C ASN A 2 -32.38 -26.26 18.58
N THR A 3 -32.83 -25.08 18.24
CA THR A 3 -32.13 -24.03 17.47
C THR A 3 -31.30 -23.17 18.43
N THR A 4 -30.13 -23.61 18.88
CA THR A 4 -29.25 -22.82 19.75
C THR A 4 -27.81 -23.26 19.56
N ASN A 5 -27.19 -22.92 18.42
CA ASN A 5 -25.72 -22.99 18.28
C ASN A 5 -25.22 -22.35 16.96
N MET A 6 -25.63 -21.11 16.67
CA MET A 6 -25.10 -20.39 15.49
C MET A 6 -24.68 -18.94 15.79
N TYR A 7 -24.43 -18.61 17.06
CA TYR A 7 -24.02 -17.26 17.46
C TYR A 7 -22.80 -17.26 18.39
N ARG A 8 -21.76 -18.07 18.08
CA ARG A 8 -20.54 -18.10 18.90
C ARG A 8 -19.24 -18.12 18.09
N ILE A 9 -19.16 -17.45 16.93
CA ILE A 9 -17.89 -17.27 16.18
C ILE A 9 -17.71 -15.78 15.81
N LEU A 10 -18.04 -14.89 16.70
CA LEU A 10 -17.85 -13.44 16.47
C LEU A 10 -17.21 -12.72 17.67
N PHE A 11 -16.40 -13.42 18.48
CA PHE A 11 -15.76 -12.76 19.62
C PHE A 11 -14.44 -13.44 20.00
N LEU A 12 -13.44 -13.41 19.07
CA LEU A 12 -12.05 -13.80 19.37
C LEU A 12 -11.05 -13.17 18.38
N LEU A 13 -11.17 -11.86 18.12
CA LEU A 13 -10.18 -11.09 17.39
C LEU A 13 -9.69 -9.87 18.19
N SER A 14 -9.74 -9.98 19.52
CA SER A 14 -9.29 -8.91 20.41
C SER A 14 -8.26 -9.42 21.40
N LEU A 15 -7.13 -9.99 20.96
CA LEU A 15 -5.99 -10.19 21.88
C LEU A 15 -4.73 -10.58 21.11
N PHE A 16 -4.15 -9.64 20.35
CA PHE A 16 -2.71 -9.57 20.07
C PHE A 16 -2.40 -8.18 19.46
N MET A 17 -2.75 -7.13 20.20
CA MET A 17 -2.13 -5.83 19.97
C MET A 17 -1.03 -5.67 21.02
N ALA A 18 0.22 -5.88 20.60
CA ALA A 18 1.34 -5.29 21.32
C ALA A 18 1.11 -3.77 21.37
N PRO A 19 1.42 -3.08 22.50
CA PRO A 19 1.24 -1.64 22.55
C PRO A 19 2.22 -1.00 21.57
N PHE A 20 1.74 -0.58 20.42
CA PHE A 20 2.45 0.35 19.59
C PHE A 20 2.47 1.67 20.36
N CYS A 21 3.63 2.00 20.93
CA CYS A 21 3.89 3.34 21.42
C CYS A 21 3.63 4.30 20.27
N ALA A 22 2.55 5.06 20.38
CA ALA A 22 2.31 6.23 19.54
C ALA A 22 3.42 7.23 19.85
N PHE A 23 4.52 7.15 19.11
CA PHE A 23 5.40 8.28 18.95
C PHE A 23 4.60 9.34 18.19
N ALA A 24 4.21 10.39 18.90
CA ALA A 24 3.81 11.63 18.26
C ALA A 24 5.02 12.11 17.44
N ALA A 25 5.02 11.78 16.15
CA ALA A 25 6.02 12.26 15.21
C ALA A 25 5.82 13.76 15.06
N GLY A 26 6.62 14.53 15.77
CA GLY A 26 6.82 15.94 15.48
C GLY A 26 7.34 16.03 14.05
N ASN A 27 6.67 16.79 13.18
CA ASN A 27 7.12 17.06 11.82
C ASN A 27 8.47 17.77 11.84
N ASN A 28 9.54 17.00 11.88
CA ASN A 28 10.89 17.50 11.65
C ASN A 28 11.10 17.50 10.12
N PRO A 29 11.24 18.67 9.45
CA PRO A 29 11.38 18.74 8.00
C PRO A 29 12.65 18.05 7.46
N ASN A 30 13.54 17.60 8.33
CA ASN A 30 14.76 16.87 7.98
C ASN A 30 14.66 15.35 8.26
N GLU A 31 13.51 14.83 8.63
CA GLU A 31 13.35 13.40 8.86
C GLU A 31 13.29 12.65 7.52
N SER A 32 14.23 11.73 7.30
CA SER A 32 14.22 10.86 6.13
C SER A 32 13.04 9.92 6.23
N LYS A 33 12.09 10.03 5.29
CA LYS A 33 10.97 9.11 5.19
C LYS A 33 11.34 7.94 4.27
N VAL A 34 10.88 6.74 4.63
CA VAL A 34 11.23 5.49 3.93
C VAL A 34 9.98 4.80 3.46
N VAL A 35 9.94 4.43 2.18
CA VAL A 35 8.97 3.49 1.63
C VAL A 35 9.59 2.11 1.62
N THR A 36 8.96 1.13 2.25
CA THR A 36 9.46 -0.24 2.29
C THR A 36 8.37 -1.24 1.91
N GLY A 37 8.77 -2.28 1.17
CA GLY A 37 7.92 -3.42 0.83
C GLY A 37 8.74 -4.58 0.31
N SER A 38 8.11 -5.73 0.16
CA SER A 38 8.76 -6.98 -0.28
C SER A 38 8.19 -7.48 -1.58
N VAL A 39 9.04 -7.80 -2.56
CA VAL A 39 8.66 -8.63 -3.71
C VAL A 39 8.74 -10.08 -3.26
N LEU A 40 7.64 -10.82 -3.40
CA LEU A 40 7.49 -12.23 -3.00
C LEU A 40 8.06 -13.13 -4.09
N LEU A 41 9.25 -13.70 -3.85
CA LEU A 41 10.00 -14.51 -4.81
C LEU A 41 9.63 -15.98 -4.67
N ASP A 42 9.29 -16.64 -5.78
CA ASP A 42 8.90 -18.05 -5.80
C ASP A 42 10.10 -19.01 -5.74
N GLN A 43 11.31 -18.47 -5.88
CA GLN A 43 12.58 -19.24 -5.91
C GLN A 43 13.66 -18.56 -5.08
N LYS A 44 14.52 -19.36 -4.45
CA LYS A 44 15.68 -18.89 -3.70
C LYS A 44 16.86 -18.59 -4.63
N THR A 45 16.67 -17.63 -5.52
CA THR A 45 17.71 -17.20 -6.48
C THR A 45 18.00 -15.71 -6.26
N PRO A 46 19.24 -15.33 -5.91
CA PRO A 46 19.64 -13.93 -5.75
C PRO A 46 19.37 -13.08 -6.99
N LEU A 47 19.23 -11.78 -6.80
CA LEU A 47 19.07 -10.82 -7.90
C LEU A 47 20.40 -10.64 -8.64
N ASP A 48 20.34 -10.58 -9.97
CA ASP A 48 21.47 -10.14 -10.77
C ASP A 48 21.49 -8.60 -10.82
N ALA A 49 22.43 -8.02 -10.07
CA ALA A 49 22.52 -6.58 -9.94
C ALA A 49 22.79 -5.87 -11.27
N LYS A 50 23.60 -6.47 -12.17
CA LYS A 50 23.92 -5.86 -13.47
C LYS A 50 22.68 -5.82 -14.36
N VAL A 51 21.97 -6.93 -14.45
CA VAL A 51 20.73 -7.03 -15.23
C VAL A 51 19.67 -6.08 -14.67
N LEU A 52 19.50 -6.05 -13.34
CA LEU A 52 18.52 -5.19 -12.69
C LEU A 52 18.82 -3.70 -12.93
N LEU A 53 20.05 -3.26 -12.69
CA LEU A 53 20.44 -1.85 -12.89
C LEU A 53 20.34 -1.43 -14.36
N ALA A 54 20.68 -2.32 -15.30
CA ALA A 54 20.51 -2.06 -16.72
C ALA A 54 19.02 -1.85 -17.08
N ALA A 55 18.13 -2.75 -16.64
CA ALA A 55 16.69 -2.65 -16.90
C ALA A 55 16.05 -1.42 -16.21
N LEU A 56 16.46 -1.09 -14.98
CA LEU A 56 16.02 0.14 -14.32
C LEU A 56 16.31 1.37 -15.17
N LYS A 57 17.48 1.42 -15.79
CA LYS A 57 17.90 2.53 -16.65
C LYS A 57 17.17 2.52 -18.00
N THR A 58 17.14 1.37 -18.70
CA THR A 58 16.65 1.29 -20.09
C THR A 58 15.13 1.24 -20.15
N ASP A 59 14.50 0.41 -19.33
CA ASP A 59 13.07 0.10 -19.42
C ASP A 59 12.25 1.01 -18.50
N TRP A 60 12.74 1.20 -17.26
CA TRP A 60 12.05 1.99 -16.25
C TRP A 60 12.45 3.45 -16.20
N LYS A 61 13.41 3.88 -17.03
CA LYS A 61 13.88 5.28 -17.14
C LYS A 61 14.35 5.87 -15.81
N ILE A 62 14.89 5.02 -14.93
CA ILE A 62 15.47 5.45 -13.66
C ILE A 62 16.95 5.73 -13.86
N ARG A 63 17.35 6.96 -13.59
CA ARG A 63 18.77 7.30 -13.54
C ARG A 63 19.37 6.73 -12.27
N THR A 64 20.31 5.81 -12.41
CA THR A 64 21.04 5.21 -11.30
C THR A 64 22.44 5.80 -11.23
N ASP A 65 22.73 6.51 -10.15
CA ASP A 65 24.04 7.07 -9.89
C ASP A 65 24.69 6.26 -8.74
N SER A 66 26.01 6.10 -8.75
CA SER A 66 26.79 5.46 -7.67
C SER A 66 26.19 4.16 -7.10
N ALA A 67 26.23 3.06 -7.87
CA ALA A 67 25.76 1.77 -7.38
C ALA A 67 26.85 1.00 -6.62
N ASN A 68 26.48 0.47 -5.46
CA ASN A 68 27.26 -0.51 -4.69
C ASN A 68 26.49 -1.82 -4.64
N THR A 69 27.12 -2.91 -5.10
CA THR A 69 26.49 -4.22 -5.23
C THR A 69 27.26 -5.27 -4.43
N GLY A 70 26.60 -5.87 -3.47
CA GLY A 70 27.06 -7.07 -2.76
C GLY A 70 26.33 -8.31 -3.26
N GLU A 71 26.66 -9.47 -2.67
CA GLU A 71 26.05 -10.75 -3.04
C GLU A 71 24.52 -10.76 -2.82
N LYS A 72 24.04 -10.13 -1.74
CA LYS A 72 22.62 -10.11 -1.36
C LYS A 72 22.03 -8.69 -1.28
N THR A 73 22.81 -7.68 -1.64
CA THR A 73 22.38 -6.27 -1.50
C THR A 73 22.74 -5.45 -2.72
N ILE A 74 21.84 -4.59 -3.13
CA ILE A 74 22.04 -3.61 -4.18
C ILE A 74 21.65 -2.25 -3.61
N VAL A 75 22.58 -1.32 -3.55
CA VAL A 75 22.34 0.06 -3.10
C VAL A 75 22.73 1.01 -4.22
N PHE A 76 21.85 1.93 -4.57
CA PHE A 76 22.13 2.95 -5.56
C PHE A 76 21.39 4.25 -5.24
N SER A 77 21.91 5.34 -5.77
CA SER A 77 21.24 6.65 -5.70
C SER A 77 20.44 6.91 -6.96
N ALA A 78 19.31 7.57 -6.80
CA ALA A 78 18.50 8.15 -7.87
C ALA A 78 18.13 9.57 -7.50
N PRO A 79 17.68 10.44 -8.43
CA PRO A 79 17.33 11.81 -8.11
C PRO A 79 16.32 11.88 -6.97
N GLY A 80 16.73 12.48 -5.83
CA GLY A 80 15.90 12.68 -4.66
C GLY A 80 15.72 11.47 -3.73
N ALA A 81 16.43 10.35 -3.96
CA ALA A 81 16.32 9.17 -3.09
C ALA A 81 17.56 8.28 -3.13
N THR A 82 17.74 7.51 -2.05
CA THR A 82 18.62 6.33 -2.01
C THR A 82 17.76 5.08 -1.99
N ILE A 83 18.10 4.12 -2.84
CA ILE A 83 17.41 2.85 -2.97
C ILE A 83 18.29 1.74 -2.43
N MET A 84 17.70 0.89 -1.59
CA MET A 84 18.32 -0.33 -1.10
C MET A 84 17.43 -1.51 -1.46
N ILE A 85 18.02 -2.57 -2.04
CA ILE A 85 17.34 -3.83 -2.30
C ILE A 85 18.13 -4.92 -1.59
N ALA A 86 17.48 -5.62 -0.66
CA ALA A 86 18.07 -6.73 0.06
C ALA A 86 17.38 -8.04 -0.34
N TYR A 87 18.12 -8.98 -0.87
CA TYR A 87 17.65 -10.35 -1.10
C TYR A 87 17.75 -11.16 0.19
N LEU A 88 16.64 -11.74 0.60
CA LEU A 88 16.53 -12.64 1.74
C LEU A 88 16.08 -14.02 1.26
N ASP A 89 16.85 -15.08 1.57
CA ASP A 89 16.60 -16.46 1.14
C ASP A 89 15.56 -17.20 2.01
N TYR A 90 14.70 -16.45 2.65
CA TYR A 90 13.56 -16.92 3.43
C TYR A 90 12.32 -16.06 3.13
N PRO A 91 11.11 -16.63 3.30
CA PRO A 91 9.88 -15.91 3.01
C PRO A 91 9.58 -14.84 4.07
N VAL A 92 8.67 -13.92 3.74
CA VAL A 92 7.98 -13.07 4.72
C VAL A 92 7.30 -13.98 5.74
N ALA A 93 7.21 -13.55 7.00
CA ALA A 93 6.61 -14.34 8.07
C ALA A 93 5.21 -14.86 7.65
N PRO A 94 4.96 -16.18 7.73
CA PRO A 94 3.70 -16.77 7.25
C PRO A 94 2.45 -16.16 7.91
N ALA A 95 2.57 -15.72 9.16
CA ALA A 95 1.48 -15.09 9.89
C ALA A 95 1.10 -13.74 9.29
N GLU A 96 2.06 -12.95 8.81
CA GLU A 96 1.83 -11.66 8.15
C GLU A 96 1.13 -11.84 6.81
N ILE A 97 1.66 -12.75 5.97
CA ILE A 97 1.04 -13.07 4.68
C ILE A 97 -0.39 -13.59 4.87
N LYS A 98 -0.60 -14.45 5.85
CA LYS A 98 -1.94 -14.98 6.16
C LYS A 98 -2.90 -13.86 6.56
N ALA A 99 -2.48 -12.95 7.44
CA ALA A 99 -3.31 -11.84 7.89
C ALA A 99 -3.65 -10.89 6.71
N ALA A 100 -2.65 -10.50 5.91
CA ALA A 100 -2.87 -9.66 4.74
C ALA A 100 -3.75 -10.34 3.67
N ALA A 101 -3.60 -11.65 3.47
CA ALA A 101 -4.40 -12.42 2.52
C ALA A 101 -5.88 -12.51 2.91
N GLN A 102 -6.19 -12.52 4.21
CA GLN A 102 -7.58 -12.57 4.70
C GLN A 102 -8.40 -11.33 4.32
N ILE A 103 -7.75 -10.19 4.19
CA ILE A 103 -8.39 -8.91 3.83
C ILE A 103 -8.16 -8.51 2.37
N SER A 104 -7.41 -9.30 1.61
CA SER A 104 -7.03 -8.98 0.24
C SER A 104 -8.19 -9.21 -0.73
N TRP A 105 -8.87 -8.14 -1.12
CA TRP A 105 -9.91 -8.19 -2.16
C TRP A 105 -9.31 -8.10 -3.58
N LEU A 106 -8.16 -7.44 -3.72
CA LEU A 106 -7.47 -7.28 -5.01
C LEU A 106 -6.83 -8.58 -5.50
N TRP A 107 -6.52 -9.49 -4.59
CA TRP A 107 -5.91 -10.78 -4.88
C TRP A 107 -6.69 -11.90 -4.19
N THR A 108 -7.78 -12.33 -4.81
CA THR A 108 -8.72 -13.33 -4.24
C THR A 108 -8.07 -14.68 -3.91
N LYS A 109 -6.97 -15.03 -4.59
CA LYS A 109 -6.20 -16.25 -4.34
C LYS A 109 -4.93 -16.00 -3.48
N ALA A 110 -4.80 -14.84 -2.86
CA ALA A 110 -3.61 -14.45 -2.10
C ALA A 110 -3.20 -15.50 -1.06
N ALA A 111 -4.14 -16.07 -0.32
CA ALA A 111 -3.86 -17.08 0.70
C ALA A 111 -3.12 -18.32 0.14
N ALA A 112 -3.45 -18.73 -1.09
CA ALA A 112 -2.84 -19.90 -1.73
C ALA A 112 -1.58 -19.54 -2.53
N GLU A 113 -1.58 -18.41 -3.21
CA GLU A 113 -0.52 -18.02 -4.14
C GLU A 113 0.62 -17.27 -3.45
N ALA A 114 0.31 -16.26 -2.62
CA ALA A 114 1.33 -15.52 -1.89
C ALA A 114 2.08 -16.39 -0.86
N SER A 115 1.40 -17.37 -0.24
CA SER A 115 2.04 -18.27 0.74
C SER A 115 3.08 -19.23 0.15
N ARG A 116 3.22 -19.33 -1.18
CA ARG A 116 4.18 -20.22 -1.84
C ARG A 116 5.56 -19.60 -2.03
N HIS A 117 5.70 -18.28 -1.84
CA HIS A 117 7.01 -17.65 -2.00
C HIS A 117 8.04 -18.25 -1.04
N GLN A 118 9.27 -18.37 -1.51
CA GLN A 118 10.36 -19.03 -0.78
C GLN A 118 11.41 -18.04 -0.30
N ALA A 119 11.45 -16.87 -0.93
CA ALA A 119 12.41 -15.81 -0.66
C ALA A 119 11.73 -14.46 -0.85
N GLN A 120 12.42 -13.38 -0.54
CA GLN A 120 11.90 -12.03 -0.77
C GLN A 120 13.00 -11.07 -1.18
N ALA A 121 12.65 -10.07 -1.97
CA ALA A 121 13.47 -8.89 -2.19
C ALA A 121 12.84 -7.72 -1.45
N VAL A 122 13.45 -7.33 -0.33
CA VAL A 122 13.04 -6.16 0.44
C VAL A 122 13.59 -4.92 -0.26
N ILE A 123 12.69 -4.03 -0.66
CA ILE A 123 13.03 -2.77 -1.32
C ILE A 123 12.73 -1.65 -0.34
N SER A 124 13.72 -0.79 -0.11
CA SER A 124 13.57 0.43 0.68
C SER A 124 13.99 1.64 -0.15
N VAL A 125 13.12 2.64 -0.24
CA VAL A 125 13.39 3.91 -0.89
C VAL A 125 13.41 5.00 0.17
N ILE A 126 14.59 5.54 0.44
CA ILE A 126 14.83 6.60 1.42
C ILE A 126 14.68 7.93 0.70
N ALA A 127 13.58 8.64 0.95
CA ALA A 127 13.28 9.91 0.30
C ALA A 127 14.12 11.04 0.89
N SER A 128 14.82 11.77 0.04
CA SER A 128 15.41 13.06 0.42
C SER A 128 14.30 14.11 0.51
N ASN A 129 14.32 14.93 1.55
CA ASN A 129 13.36 16.03 1.74
C ASN A 129 11.88 15.62 1.88
N GLY A 130 11.60 14.41 2.33
CA GLY A 130 10.25 13.96 2.66
C GLY A 130 9.26 13.86 1.50
N LYS A 131 9.73 13.81 0.25
CA LYS A 131 8.88 13.72 -0.97
C LYS A 131 8.31 12.31 -1.16
N MET A 132 7.33 11.96 -0.33
CA MET A 132 6.77 10.59 -0.29
C MET A 132 6.15 10.16 -1.62
N LEU A 133 5.42 11.04 -2.32
CA LEU A 133 4.83 10.69 -3.62
C LEU A 133 5.91 10.24 -4.62
N GLU A 134 7.03 10.94 -4.71
CA GLU A 134 8.12 10.56 -5.62
C GLU A 134 8.82 9.27 -5.16
N ALA A 135 8.95 9.06 -3.84
CA ALA A 135 9.48 7.82 -3.30
C ALA A 135 8.59 6.61 -3.62
N TYR A 136 7.27 6.75 -3.50
CA TYR A 136 6.31 5.71 -3.87
C TYR A 136 6.31 5.41 -5.37
N LYS A 137 6.38 6.43 -6.23
CA LYS A 137 6.55 6.26 -7.68
C LYS A 137 7.84 5.49 -8.00
N LEU A 138 8.95 5.84 -7.35
CA LEU A 138 10.24 5.18 -7.54
C LEU A 138 10.20 3.74 -7.03
N PHE A 139 9.67 3.51 -5.83
CA PHE A 139 9.46 2.18 -5.27
C PHE A 139 8.65 1.30 -6.24
N THR A 140 7.55 1.82 -6.79
CA THR A 140 6.69 1.09 -7.72
C THR A 140 7.46 0.61 -8.96
N LYS A 141 8.27 1.47 -9.56
CA LYS A 141 9.09 1.13 -10.74
C LYS A 141 10.16 0.10 -10.40
N VAL A 142 10.84 0.26 -9.26
CA VAL A 142 11.87 -0.69 -8.82
C VAL A 142 11.28 -2.06 -8.53
N ALA A 143 10.15 -2.11 -7.80
CA ALA A 143 9.46 -3.36 -7.49
C ALA A 143 8.95 -4.07 -8.75
N ALA A 144 8.39 -3.33 -9.71
CA ALA A 144 7.96 -3.88 -10.99
C ALA A 144 9.13 -4.44 -11.80
N CYS A 145 10.27 -3.76 -11.84
CA CYS A 145 11.48 -4.26 -12.49
C CYS A 145 11.94 -5.60 -11.87
N VAL A 146 11.91 -5.74 -10.53
CA VAL A 146 12.24 -7.01 -9.86
C VAL A 146 11.21 -8.10 -10.21
N LEU A 147 9.90 -7.77 -10.18
CA LEU A 147 8.82 -8.70 -10.56
C LEU A 147 8.98 -9.25 -11.98
N GLU A 148 9.41 -8.43 -12.93
CA GLU A 148 9.55 -8.83 -14.33
C GLU A 148 10.78 -9.71 -14.57
N GLN A 149 11.85 -9.51 -13.80
CA GLN A 149 13.08 -10.25 -13.95
C GLN A 149 13.12 -11.57 -13.17
N ARG A 150 12.14 -11.82 -12.30
CA ARG A 150 12.12 -12.99 -11.40
C ARG A 150 10.80 -13.73 -11.46
N SER A 151 10.88 -15.03 -11.11
CA SER A 151 9.71 -15.77 -10.73
C SER A 151 9.24 -15.23 -9.38
N ALA A 152 8.13 -14.50 -9.40
CA ALA A 152 7.58 -13.82 -8.23
C ALA A 152 6.08 -13.75 -8.35
N SER A 153 5.37 -13.83 -7.22
CA SER A 153 3.92 -13.87 -7.15
C SER A 153 3.29 -12.47 -6.99
N GLY A 154 3.97 -11.54 -6.32
CA GLY A 154 3.44 -10.20 -6.10
C GLY A 154 4.29 -9.34 -5.18
N VAL A 155 3.69 -8.26 -4.68
CA VAL A 155 4.29 -7.31 -3.73
C VAL A 155 3.49 -7.32 -2.44
N TYR A 156 4.19 -7.30 -1.31
CA TYR A 156 3.65 -7.09 0.02
C TYR A 156 4.13 -5.75 0.58
N MET A 157 3.18 -4.85 0.86
CA MET A 157 3.41 -3.59 1.56
C MET A 157 3.01 -3.80 3.03
N ASN A 158 4.01 -4.02 3.89
CA ASN A 158 3.77 -4.44 5.27
C ASN A 158 3.03 -3.39 6.12
N ASN A 159 3.38 -2.11 6.00
CA ASN A 159 2.74 -1.04 6.77
C ASN A 159 1.25 -0.86 6.43
N GLN A 160 0.83 -1.25 5.23
CA GLN A 160 -0.54 -1.17 4.75
C GLN A 160 -1.28 -2.53 4.79
N TYR A 161 -0.63 -3.61 5.22
CA TYR A 161 -1.14 -4.98 5.10
C TYR A 161 -1.64 -5.32 3.70
N LEU A 162 -1.01 -4.76 2.67
CA LEU A 162 -1.50 -4.79 1.30
C LEU A 162 -0.73 -5.81 0.47
N LEU A 163 -1.44 -6.81 -0.05
CA LEU A 163 -0.94 -7.78 -1.02
C LEU A 163 -1.45 -7.43 -2.42
N VAL A 164 -0.51 -7.26 -3.37
CA VAL A 164 -0.83 -6.93 -4.75
C VAL A 164 -0.24 -8.00 -5.67
N PRO A 165 -1.07 -8.68 -6.50
CA PRO A 165 -0.57 -9.72 -7.40
C PRO A 165 0.30 -9.14 -8.51
N LYS A 166 1.30 -9.90 -8.96
CA LYS A 166 2.28 -9.51 -9.99
C LYS A 166 1.65 -8.83 -11.20
N GLY A 167 0.65 -9.46 -11.81
CA GLY A 167 0.04 -8.94 -13.05
C GLY A 167 -0.61 -7.56 -12.88
N PHE A 168 -1.33 -7.34 -11.77
CA PHE A 168 -1.89 -6.03 -11.46
C PHE A 168 -0.81 -4.99 -11.18
N TYR A 169 0.18 -5.36 -10.36
CA TYR A 169 1.24 -4.44 -9.96
C TYR A 169 2.07 -3.95 -11.15
N THR A 170 2.50 -4.87 -12.04
CA THR A 170 3.29 -4.52 -13.22
C THR A 170 2.49 -3.67 -14.21
N ALA A 171 1.22 -4.01 -14.46
CA ALA A 171 0.34 -3.18 -15.31
C ALA A 171 0.17 -1.76 -14.76
N ALA A 172 -0.06 -1.63 -13.46
CA ALA A 172 -0.19 -0.34 -12.79
C ALA A 172 1.13 0.47 -12.84
N ALA A 173 2.27 -0.19 -12.68
CA ALA A 173 3.58 0.44 -12.79
C ALA A 173 3.89 0.93 -14.22
N HIS A 174 3.52 0.17 -15.27
CA HIS A 174 3.65 0.61 -16.65
C HIS A 174 2.74 1.79 -16.98
N ASN A 175 1.51 1.81 -16.45
CA ASN A 175 0.62 2.98 -16.57
C ASN A 175 1.20 4.22 -15.86
N LEU A 176 1.84 4.05 -14.70
CA LEU A 176 2.57 5.14 -14.05
C LEU A 176 3.72 5.64 -14.92
N LEU A 177 4.49 4.74 -15.54
CA LEU A 177 5.63 5.09 -16.39
C LEU A 177 5.20 5.83 -17.67
N SER A 178 4.16 5.35 -18.35
CA SER A 178 3.72 5.84 -19.66
C SER A 178 2.76 7.03 -19.57
N ASN A 179 1.80 6.97 -18.66
CA ASN A 179 0.66 7.90 -18.58
C ASN A 179 0.67 8.76 -17.32
N GLN A 180 1.64 8.59 -16.43
CA GLN A 180 1.71 9.24 -15.10
C GLN A 180 0.50 8.95 -14.20
N THR A 181 -0.22 7.86 -14.46
CA THR A 181 -1.36 7.42 -13.64
C THR A 181 -0.85 6.87 -12.31
N LEU A 182 -1.30 7.45 -11.21
CA LEU A 182 -0.88 7.00 -9.88
C LEU A 182 -1.51 5.65 -9.52
N PRO A 183 -0.72 4.63 -9.15
CA PRO A 183 -1.21 3.31 -8.80
C PRO A 183 -1.67 3.24 -7.34
N VAL A 184 -2.70 4.02 -6.98
CA VAL A 184 -3.15 4.18 -5.59
C VAL A 184 -3.54 2.84 -4.95
N TYR A 185 -4.11 1.91 -5.71
CA TYR A 185 -4.39 0.55 -5.23
C TYR A 185 -3.13 -0.29 -4.89
N CYS A 186 -1.95 0.13 -5.34
CA CYS A 186 -0.69 -0.48 -4.94
C CYS A 186 -0.09 0.15 -3.67
N TRP A 187 -0.66 1.26 -3.20
CA TRP A 187 -0.12 2.08 -2.11
C TRP A 187 -1.03 2.18 -0.89
N VAL A 188 -2.35 2.10 -1.11
CA VAL A 188 -3.38 2.26 -0.10
C VAL A 188 -4.31 1.06 -0.13
N TYR A 189 -4.57 0.50 1.03
CA TYR A 189 -5.60 -0.50 1.21
C TYR A 189 -6.98 0.17 1.33
N PHE A 190 -7.99 -0.42 0.69
CA PHE A 190 -9.38 0.00 0.77
C PHE A 190 -10.21 -1.12 1.40
N GLY A 191 -10.56 -0.96 2.66
CA GLY A 191 -11.48 -1.85 3.35
C GLY A 191 -12.91 -1.48 2.96
N ILE A 192 -13.63 -2.43 2.36
CA ILE A 192 -15.00 -2.21 1.87
C ILE A 192 -15.91 -3.26 2.47
N GLN A 193 -17.08 -2.85 2.98
CA GLN A 193 -18.04 -3.75 3.60
C GLN A 193 -19.49 -3.31 3.38
N GLN A 194 -20.38 -4.28 3.50
CA GLN A 194 -21.82 -4.03 3.49
C GLN A 194 -22.46 -4.74 4.68
N GLU A 195 -23.25 -4.00 5.45
CA GLU A 195 -23.97 -4.54 6.60
C GLU A 195 -25.39 -3.95 6.64
N LYS A 196 -26.39 -4.83 6.81
CA LYS A 196 -27.83 -4.45 6.95
C LYS A 196 -28.30 -3.51 5.84
N GLY A 197 -27.86 -3.70 4.60
CA GLY A 197 -28.24 -2.88 3.44
C GLY A 197 -27.55 -1.51 3.39
N LYS A 198 -26.59 -1.26 4.26
CA LYS A 198 -25.74 -0.07 4.22
C LYS A 198 -24.32 -0.44 3.78
N SER A 199 -23.76 0.40 2.95
CA SER A 199 -22.37 0.28 2.49
C SER A 199 -21.45 1.16 3.30
N GLY A 200 -20.20 0.72 3.44
CA GLY A 200 -19.18 1.50 4.09
C GLY A 200 -17.78 1.05 3.68
N GLY A 201 -16.80 1.86 4.01
CA GLY A 201 -15.42 1.53 3.75
C GLY A 201 -14.46 2.55 4.35
N TYR A 202 -13.18 2.23 4.23
CA TYR A 202 -12.10 3.06 4.76
C TYR A 202 -10.82 2.90 3.94
N THR A 203 -9.95 3.89 4.01
CA THR A 203 -8.57 3.80 3.53
C THR A 203 -7.63 3.37 4.65
N TYR A 204 -6.53 2.70 4.29
CA TYR A 204 -5.42 2.45 5.20
C TYR A 204 -4.10 2.54 4.43
N GLY A 205 -3.29 3.55 4.77
CA GLY A 205 -2.04 3.88 4.06
C GLY A 205 -1.89 5.36 3.70
N LEU A 206 -2.90 6.20 3.90
CA LEU A 206 -2.79 7.65 3.69
C LEU A 206 -1.84 8.31 4.69
N HIS A 207 -1.67 7.73 5.88
CA HIS A 207 -0.72 8.19 6.89
C HIS A 207 0.74 8.21 6.38
N GLU A 208 1.10 7.33 5.45
CA GLU A 208 2.40 7.31 4.80
C GLU A 208 2.66 8.60 3.99
N PHE A 209 1.59 9.21 3.50
CA PHE A 209 1.64 10.50 2.80
C PHE A 209 1.41 11.70 3.73
N GLY A 210 1.36 11.47 5.05
CA GLY A 210 1.14 12.51 6.05
C GLY A 210 -0.32 12.95 6.21
N ALA A 211 -1.27 12.19 5.66
CA ALA A 211 -2.69 12.45 5.77
C ALA A 211 -3.37 11.49 6.77
N LYS A 212 -4.54 11.89 7.28
CA LYS A 212 -5.40 10.97 8.04
C LYS A 212 -6.15 10.05 7.10
N GLU A 213 -6.47 8.85 7.60
CA GLU A 213 -7.32 7.91 6.88
C GLU A 213 -8.74 8.48 6.70
N MET A 214 -9.42 7.99 5.67
CA MET A 214 -10.76 8.40 5.29
C MET A 214 -11.74 7.25 5.45
N GLU A 215 -12.98 7.57 5.83
CA GLU A 215 -14.06 6.59 6.00
C GLU A 215 -15.37 7.12 5.40
N ILE A 216 -16.14 6.19 4.81
CA ILE A 216 -17.56 6.34 4.51
C ILE A 216 -18.29 5.33 5.38
N ALA A 217 -19.27 5.76 6.17
CA ALA A 217 -20.02 4.87 7.04
C ALA A 217 -21.53 5.01 6.81
N ASN A 218 -22.26 3.88 6.86
CA ASN A 218 -23.72 3.83 6.77
C ASN A 218 -24.31 4.45 5.49
N SER A 219 -23.56 4.44 4.38
CA SER A 219 -24.03 4.96 3.09
C SER A 219 -25.17 4.11 2.51
N THR A 220 -26.08 4.77 1.79
CA THR A 220 -27.12 4.09 0.99
C THR A 220 -26.69 3.81 -0.44
N HIS A 221 -25.51 4.31 -0.85
CA HIS A 221 -24.93 4.06 -2.15
C HIS A 221 -24.47 2.61 -2.28
N GLN A 222 -24.29 2.15 -3.52
CA GLN A 222 -23.77 0.82 -3.78
C GLN A 222 -22.32 0.70 -3.31
N LEU A 223 -21.88 -0.51 -3.03
CA LEU A 223 -20.52 -0.77 -2.54
C LEU A 223 -19.43 -0.27 -3.48
N GLN A 224 -19.67 -0.38 -4.80
CA GLN A 224 -18.78 0.11 -5.85
C GLN A 224 -18.65 1.63 -5.85
N ASP A 225 -19.74 2.35 -5.57
CA ASP A 225 -19.74 3.81 -5.50
C ASP A 225 -18.96 4.30 -4.28
N VAL A 226 -19.13 3.62 -3.13
CA VAL A 226 -18.36 3.87 -1.91
C VAL A 226 -16.87 3.65 -2.15
N GLN A 227 -16.49 2.56 -2.83
CA GLN A 227 -15.11 2.29 -3.17
C GLN A 227 -14.52 3.36 -4.10
N ALA A 228 -15.28 3.76 -5.13
CA ALA A 228 -14.86 4.78 -6.08
C ALA A 228 -14.67 6.14 -5.39
N ALA A 229 -15.60 6.54 -4.52
CA ALA A 229 -15.50 7.80 -3.77
C ALA A 229 -14.29 7.82 -2.84
N LEU A 230 -13.99 6.72 -2.14
CA LEU A 230 -12.79 6.58 -1.32
C LEU A 230 -11.51 6.65 -2.16
N TYR A 231 -11.51 6.00 -3.34
CA TYR A 231 -10.37 6.02 -4.25
C TYR A 231 -10.09 7.45 -4.76
N ASP A 232 -11.11 8.16 -5.21
CA ASP A 232 -10.98 9.53 -5.71
C ASP A 232 -10.50 10.50 -4.62
N ALA A 233 -11.03 10.34 -3.40
CA ALA A 233 -10.59 11.12 -2.26
C ALA A 233 -9.12 10.85 -1.91
N ALA A 234 -8.70 9.58 -1.89
CA ALA A 234 -7.31 9.20 -1.67
C ALA A 234 -6.38 9.73 -2.78
N LEU A 235 -6.79 9.58 -4.05
CA LEU A 235 -6.06 10.10 -5.20
C LEU A 235 -5.90 11.62 -5.10
N TYR A 236 -6.98 12.34 -4.78
CA TYR A 236 -6.94 13.79 -4.60
C TYR A 236 -5.93 14.23 -3.56
N VAL A 237 -5.93 13.56 -2.39
CA VAL A 237 -5.01 13.88 -1.30
C VAL A 237 -3.56 13.60 -1.69
N ILE A 238 -3.29 12.43 -2.25
CA ILE A 238 -1.93 12.00 -2.62
C ILE A 238 -1.38 12.88 -3.75
N GLN A 239 -2.17 13.10 -4.80
CA GLN A 239 -1.73 13.82 -6.00
C GLN A 239 -1.46 15.29 -5.73
N ASN A 240 -2.27 15.92 -4.89
CA ASN A 240 -2.18 17.35 -4.60
C ASN A 240 -1.42 17.66 -3.30
N ASN A 241 -0.94 16.63 -2.58
CA ASN A 241 -0.42 16.78 -1.21
C ASN A 241 -1.38 17.63 -0.35
N ALA A 242 -2.69 17.31 -0.44
CA ALA A 242 -3.74 18.17 0.09
C ALA A 242 -3.83 18.05 1.61
N ILE A 243 -3.85 19.19 2.28
CA ILE A 243 -4.15 19.29 3.71
C ILE A 243 -5.66 19.48 3.84
N ILE A 244 -6.34 18.47 4.37
CA ILE A 244 -7.78 18.50 4.56
C ILE A 244 -8.14 19.24 5.84
N THR A 245 -9.19 20.04 5.78
CA THR A 245 -9.75 20.76 6.95
C THR A 245 -11.19 20.37 7.19
N ASN A 246 -11.63 20.47 8.44
CA ASN A 246 -12.98 20.08 8.84
C ASN A 246 -14.04 20.96 8.15
N GLY A 247 -15.05 20.32 7.53
CA GLY A 247 -16.09 20.99 6.75
C GLY A 247 -15.70 21.36 5.32
N GLN A 248 -14.48 21.08 4.90
CA GLN A 248 -14.06 21.27 3.52
C GLN A 248 -14.81 20.31 2.60
N THR A 249 -15.00 20.71 1.34
CA THR A 249 -15.47 19.81 0.28
C THR A 249 -14.30 19.37 -0.61
N ILE A 250 -14.30 18.09 -0.96
CA ILE A 250 -13.33 17.51 -1.91
C ILE A 250 -14.04 16.97 -3.15
N PRO A 251 -13.40 17.01 -4.33
CA PRO A 251 -13.97 16.44 -5.53
C PRO A 251 -13.92 14.91 -5.48
N VAL A 252 -14.99 14.28 -5.95
CA VAL A 252 -15.07 12.85 -6.24
C VAL A 252 -15.79 12.71 -7.57
N GLN A 253 -15.79 11.53 -8.16
CA GLN A 253 -16.35 11.23 -9.49
C GLN A 253 -17.23 12.30 -10.14
N GLY A 254 -16.81 12.81 -11.31
CA GLY A 254 -17.51 13.86 -12.04
C GLY A 254 -17.35 15.23 -11.36
N GLU A 255 -18.44 16.01 -11.34
CA GLU A 255 -18.49 17.34 -10.68
C GLU A 255 -18.97 17.26 -9.22
N GLN A 256 -19.18 16.08 -8.69
CA GLN A 256 -19.69 15.89 -7.34
C GLN A 256 -18.64 16.28 -6.30
N LYS A 257 -19.09 17.00 -5.27
CA LYS A 257 -18.26 17.39 -4.13
C LYS A 257 -18.82 16.77 -2.86
N ILE A 258 -17.91 16.17 -2.07
CA ILE A 258 -18.25 15.54 -0.80
C ILE A 258 -17.70 16.38 0.35
N THR A 259 -18.52 16.63 1.37
CA THR A 259 -18.08 17.28 2.60
C THR A 259 -17.27 16.30 3.45
N VAL A 260 -16.18 16.78 4.02
CA VAL A 260 -15.29 16.01 4.88
C VAL A 260 -15.37 16.52 6.30
N ARG A 261 -15.61 15.62 7.26
CA ARG A 261 -15.67 15.95 8.69
C ARG A 261 -14.70 15.09 9.50
N LEU A 262 -14.01 15.73 10.41
CA LEU A 262 -13.17 15.03 11.39
C LEU A 262 -14.02 14.47 12.52
N SER A 263 -13.96 13.16 12.75
CA SER A 263 -14.64 12.51 13.87
C SER A 263 -13.98 11.19 14.23
N LYS A 264 -14.43 10.59 15.34
CA LYS A 264 -13.97 9.27 15.76
C LYS A 264 -14.18 8.24 14.66
N ALA A 265 -13.17 7.40 14.47
CA ALA A 265 -13.20 6.31 13.52
C ALA A 265 -14.34 5.32 13.81
N VAL A 266 -14.91 4.74 12.74
CA VAL A 266 -15.92 3.67 12.81
C VAL A 266 -15.23 2.32 12.57
N TYR A 267 -14.26 2.28 11.68
CA TYR A 267 -13.59 1.05 11.25
C TYR A 267 -12.14 0.94 11.72
N LEU A 268 -11.55 2.06 12.11
CA LEU A 268 -10.17 2.18 12.55
C LEU A 268 -10.09 2.70 13.98
N GLU A 269 -8.89 2.96 14.47
CA GLU A 269 -8.66 3.63 15.75
C GLU A 269 -8.40 5.12 15.55
N GLY A 270 -8.71 5.92 16.60
CA GLY A 270 -8.44 7.36 16.60
C GLY A 270 -9.49 8.19 15.87
N ASP A 271 -9.05 9.22 15.17
CA ASP A 271 -9.89 10.13 14.40
C ASP A 271 -9.57 10.00 12.91
N THR A 272 -10.62 9.91 12.08
CA THR A 272 -10.55 9.82 10.63
C THR A 272 -11.37 10.91 9.96
N TRP A 273 -11.11 11.15 8.69
CA TRP A 273 -11.95 11.99 7.85
C TRP A 273 -13.18 11.20 7.39
N LYS A 274 -14.38 11.62 7.83
CA LYS A 274 -15.64 11.08 7.32
C LYS A 274 -16.02 11.80 6.04
N LEU A 275 -16.25 11.06 4.99
CA LEU A 275 -16.83 11.54 3.74
C LEU A 275 -18.34 11.42 3.84
N GLU A 276 -19.07 12.55 3.75
CA GLU A 276 -20.55 12.59 3.77
C GLU A 276 -21.08 12.16 2.39
N PHE A 277 -21.15 10.83 2.14
CA PHE A 277 -21.46 10.21 0.85
C PHE A 277 -22.68 9.27 0.92
#